data_fc481ea21f3aa976a0c6b6a0ce6decf5
#
_entry.id   fc481ea21f3aa976a0c6b6a0ce6decf5
#
_cell.length_a   1.000
_cell.length_b   1.000
_cell.length_c   1.000
_cell.angle_alpha   90.00
_cell.angle_beta   90.00
_cell.angle_gamma   90.00
#
_symmetry.space_group_name_H-M   'P 1'
#
loop_
_entity.id
_entity.type
_entity.pdbx_description
1 polymer ?
#
loop_
_entity_poly.entity_id
_entity_poly.type
_entity_poly.pdbx_seq_one_letter_code
_entity_poly.pdbx_strand_id
1 'polypeptide(L)'
;MEKISEIQKICLRRAIVFPTAEIYGGISGFFDYGEIGKKIKDKIIAELKKFFKEENFIEIEGSIILPKEVFKASGHLDSFVDPIVKCKNCNSYFRADHLIEEKLKIKVEGKSIEEIDRIIKENKIKCPNCNSELENVKEFNLMFKLTVGAENEAYLRPETAQNIFIDFKRIYFGYGAKLPFAIMQVGYSFRNEISPRQFLI
;
A
#
# COMPACT_ATOMS: atom_id res chain seq x y z
N MET A 1 -15.38 -0.21 17.04
CA MET A 1 -15.88 -0.27 15.65
C MET A 1 -16.90 0.80 15.31
N GLU A 2 -17.86 1.16 16.20
CA GLU A 2 -18.88 2.21 15.93
C GLU A 2 -18.34 3.61 15.65
N LYS A 3 -17.34 4.07 16.39
CA LYS A 3 -16.77 5.43 16.19
C LYS A 3 -16.18 5.66 14.80
N ILE A 4 -15.52 4.66 14.21
CA ILE A 4 -14.96 4.78 12.85
C ILE A 4 -16.08 4.90 11.83
N SER A 5 -17.17 4.15 11.99
CA SER A 5 -18.33 4.22 11.08
C SER A 5 -19.03 5.59 11.12
N GLU A 6 -19.10 6.26 12.28
CA GLU A 6 -19.67 7.60 12.40
C GLU A 6 -18.81 8.66 11.72
N ILE A 7 -17.49 8.62 11.94
CA ILE A 7 -16.54 9.52 11.26
C ILE A 7 -16.65 9.35 9.75
N GLN A 8 -16.70 8.12 9.27
CA GLN A 8 -16.85 7.83 7.84
C GLN A 8 -18.15 8.41 7.28
N LYS A 9 -19.28 8.21 7.97
CA LYS A 9 -20.58 8.80 7.56
C LYS A 9 -20.54 10.32 7.51
N ILE A 10 -19.88 10.98 8.46
CA ILE A 10 -19.71 12.42 8.47
C ILE A 10 -18.85 12.86 7.28
N CYS A 11 -17.73 12.19 7.03
CA CYS A 11 -16.84 12.50 5.91
C CYS A 11 -17.56 12.40 4.57
N LEU A 12 -18.31 11.32 4.34
CA LEU A 12 -19.10 11.12 3.12
C LEU A 12 -20.18 12.20 2.97
N ARG A 13 -21.02 12.41 4.01
CA ARG A 13 -22.12 13.37 3.99
C ARG A 13 -21.68 14.81 3.78
N ARG A 14 -20.49 15.17 4.24
CA ARG A 14 -19.90 16.51 4.12
C ARG A 14 -18.93 16.66 2.96
N ALA A 15 -18.81 15.63 2.11
CA ALA A 15 -17.87 15.57 1.02
C ALA A 15 -16.41 15.93 1.47
N ILE A 16 -16.02 15.50 2.68
CA ILE A 16 -14.66 15.66 3.19
C ILE A 16 -13.75 14.66 2.51
N VAL A 17 -14.21 13.39 2.46
CA VAL A 17 -13.61 12.28 1.73
C VAL A 17 -14.74 11.43 1.18
N PHE A 18 -14.67 10.99 -0.06
CA PHE A 18 -15.70 10.20 -0.72
C PHE A 18 -15.09 9.21 -1.72
N PRO A 19 -15.80 8.14 -2.11
CA PRO A 19 -15.29 7.15 -3.06
C PRO A 19 -14.95 7.76 -4.41
N THR A 20 -13.80 7.41 -4.96
CA THR A 20 -13.40 7.82 -6.32
C THR A 20 -14.35 7.23 -7.34
N ALA A 21 -14.76 8.03 -8.33
CA ALA A 21 -15.61 7.64 -9.45
C ALA A 21 -16.92 6.94 -9.02
N GLU A 22 -17.55 7.41 -7.93
CA GLU A 22 -18.77 6.83 -7.36
C GLU A 22 -19.92 6.71 -8.39
N ILE A 23 -20.02 7.65 -9.34
CA ILE A 23 -21.00 7.62 -10.43
C ILE A 23 -20.89 6.40 -11.35
N TYR A 24 -19.73 5.74 -11.36
CA TYR A 24 -19.46 4.50 -12.10
C TYR A 24 -19.35 3.27 -11.19
N GLY A 25 -19.77 3.38 -9.92
CA GLY A 25 -19.71 2.31 -8.94
C GLY A 25 -18.45 2.31 -8.08
N GLY A 26 -17.47 3.13 -8.41
CA GLY A 26 -16.23 3.26 -7.64
C GLY A 26 -15.34 2.01 -7.63
N ILE A 27 -14.21 2.11 -6.96
CA ILE A 27 -13.33 0.98 -6.66
C ILE A 27 -13.10 0.97 -5.14
N SER A 28 -13.26 -0.18 -4.51
CA SER A 28 -13.07 -0.33 -3.07
C SER A 28 -11.66 0.10 -2.64
N GLY A 29 -11.58 0.93 -1.60
CA GLY A 29 -10.30 1.44 -1.08
C GLY A 29 -9.77 2.70 -1.76
N PHE A 30 -10.44 3.21 -2.80
CA PHE A 30 -10.04 4.45 -3.49
C PHE A 30 -10.97 5.60 -3.11
N PHE A 31 -10.37 6.71 -2.69
CA PHE A 31 -11.10 7.89 -2.19
C PHE A 31 -10.52 9.18 -2.75
N ASP A 32 -11.41 10.13 -2.98
CA ASP A 32 -11.08 11.51 -3.32
C ASP A 32 -11.22 12.41 -2.08
N TYR A 33 -10.38 13.42 -1.98
CA TYR A 33 -10.47 14.45 -0.96
C TYR A 33 -11.27 15.64 -1.48
N GLY A 34 -12.38 15.96 -0.81
CA GLY A 34 -13.06 17.23 -1.01
C GLY A 34 -12.26 18.40 -0.43
N GLU A 35 -12.79 19.62 -0.57
CA GLU A 35 -12.08 20.84 -0.17
C GLU A 35 -11.58 20.82 1.29
N ILE A 36 -12.44 20.43 2.23
CA ILE A 36 -12.08 20.36 3.65
C ILE A 36 -11.04 19.27 3.89
N GLY A 37 -11.23 18.08 3.31
CA GLY A 37 -10.29 16.96 3.43
C GLY A 37 -8.92 17.32 2.87
N LYS A 38 -8.90 17.99 1.71
CA LYS A 38 -7.66 18.49 1.09
C LYS A 38 -6.95 19.51 1.98
N LYS A 39 -7.67 20.47 2.55
CA LYS A 39 -7.11 21.49 3.48
C LYS A 39 -6.52 20.84 4.74
N ILE A 40 -7.19 19.81 5.30
CA ILE A 40 -6.67 19.08 6.46
C ILE A 40 -5.37 18.37 6.09
N LYS A 41 -5.35 17.64 4.96
CA LYS A 41 -4.17 16.96 4.45
C LYS A 41 -3.01 17.92 4.24
N ASP A 42 -3.26 19.07 3.59
CA ASP A 42 -2.23 20.08 3.32
C ASP A 42 -1.63 20.67 4.60
N LYS A 43 -2.46 20.91 5.63
CA LYS A 43 -1.95 21.37 6.93
C LYS A 43 -1.05 20.35 7.59
N ILE A 44 -1.43 19.07 7.58
CA ILE A 44 -0.60 18.00 8.13
C ILE A 44 0.74 17.94 7.41
N ILE A 45 0.72 17.99 6.08
CA ILE A 45 1.94 17.99 5.26
C ILE A 45 2.80 19.22 5.54
N ALA A 46 2.18 20.40 5.66
CA ALA A 46 2.90 21.64 5.94
C ALA A 46 3.61 21.61 7.30
N GLU A 47 2.94 21.13 8.34
CA GLU A 47 3.55 21.00 9.67
C GLU A 47 4.68 19.96 9.68
N LEU A 48 4.51 18.84 8.98
CA LEU A 48 5.55 17.83 8.83
C LEU A 48 6.79 18.42 8.12
N LYS A 49 6.59 19.12 7.00
CA LYS A 49 7.67 19.76 6.25
C LYS A 49 8.38 20.83 7.07
N LYS A 50 7.63 21.63 7.86
CA LYS A 50 8.20 22.63 8.76
C LYS A 50 9.13 21.98 9.77
N PHE A 51 8.68 20.93 10.46
CA PHE A 51 9.48 20.18 11.42
C PHE A 51 10.80 19.69 10.81
N PHE A 52 10.75 19.00 9.66
CA PHE A 52 11.97 18.50 9.01
C PHE A 52 12.88 19.60 8.49
N LYS A 53 12.33 20.75 8.08
CA LYS A 53 13.13 21.90 7.66
C LYS A 53 13.89 22.52 8.83
N GLU A 54 13.29 22.59 10.00
CA GLU A 54 13.95 23.04 11.24
C GLU A 54 15.11 22.12 11.64
N GLU A 55 15.01 20.81 11.32
CA GLU A 55 16.06 19.80 11.50
C GLU A 55 17.07 19.72 10.33
N ASN A 56 17.05 20.67 9.38
CA ASN A 56 17.95 20.75 8.23
C ASN A 56 17.88 19.57 7.26
N PHE A 57 16.70 18.95 7.09
CA PHE A 57 16.49 17.96 6.03
C PHE A 57 16.44 18.62 4.64
N ILE A 58 17.08 17.99 3.66
CA ILE A 58 16.97 18.35 2.25
C ILE A 58 15.68 17.72 1.71
N GLU A 59 14.71 18.55 1.29
CA GLU A 59 13.48 18.06 0.68
C GLU A 59 13.70 17.80 -0.81
N ILE A 60 13.26 16.63 -1.27
CA ILE A 60 13.22 16.26 -2.69
C ILE A 60 11.81 15.81 -3.10
N GLU A 61 11.57 15.76 -4.38
CA GLU A 61 10.39 15.12 -4.97
C GLU A 61 10.84 14.17 -6.07
N GLY A 62 10.81 12.87 -5.77
CA GLY A 62 11.20 11.82 -6.70
C GLY A 62 10.03 11.37 -7.59
N SER A 63 10.34 10.75 -8.73
CA SER A 63 9.35 10.19 -9.65
C SER A 63 8.47 9.14 -8.97
N ILE A 64 7.19 9.14 -9.31
CA ILE A 64 6.21 8.14 -8.87
C ILE A 64 6.41 6.82 -9.64
N ILE A 65 6.82 6.92 -10.92
CA ILE A 65 7.08 5.78 -11.79
C ILE A 65 8.59 5.55 -11.82
N LEU A 66 9.01 4.34 -11.49
CA LEU A 66 10.41 3.95 -11.48
C LEU A 66 10.65 2.70 -12.33
N PRO A 67 11.81 2.57 -12.96
CA PRO A 67 12.14 1.42 -13.77
C PRO A 67 12.29 0.15 -12.92
N LYS A 68 12.11 -1.00 -13.54
CA LYS A 68 12.17 -2.34 -12.95
C LYS A 68 13.44 -2.57 -12.12
N GLU A 69 14.56 -2.08 -12.61
CA GLU A 69 15.89 -2.28 -12.01
C GLU A 69 15.97 -1.76 -10.58
N VAL A 70 15.29 -0.65 -10.28
CA VAL A 70 15.21 -0.08 -8.92
C VAL A 70 14.59 -1.07 -7.96
N PHE A 71 13.46 -1.67 -8.35
CA PHE A 71 12.72 -2.59 -7.50
C PHE A 71 13.31 -4.00 -7.46
N LYS A 72 14.07 -4.38 -8.49
CA LYS A 72 14.92 -5.57 -8.47
C LYS A 72 16.06 -5.39 -7.48
N ALA A 73 16.75 -4.26 -7.53
CA ALA A 73 17.87 -3.96 -6.61
C ALA A 73 17.42 -3.86 -5.15
N SER A 74 16.21 -3.36 -4.88
CA SER A 74 15.65 -3.24 -3.53
C SER A 74 14.91 -4.50 -3.03
N GLY A 75 14.80 -5.55 -3.86
CA GLY A 75 14.12 -6.81 -3.52
C GLY A 75 12.59 -6.77 -3.57
N HIS A 76 11.98 -5.63 -3.91
CA HIS A 76 10.51 -5.52 -3.94
C HIS A 76 9.85 -6.42 -4.98
N LEU A 77 10.51 -6.75 -6.07
CA LEU A 77 9.93 -7.64 -7.08
C LEU A 77 9.83 -9.08 -6.60
N ASP A 78 10.74 -9.49 -5.73
CA ASP A 78 10.86 -10.88 -5.30
C ASP A 78 10.18 -11.15 -3.95
N SER A 79 10.09 -10.14 -3.07
CA SER A 79 9.63 -10.33 -1.68
C SER A 79 8.44 -9.46 -1.26
N PHE A 80 7.98 -8.54 -2.09
CA PHE A 80 6.85 -7.69 -1.75
C PHE A 80 5.52 -8.34 -2.13
N VAL A 81 5.23 -9.46 -1.46
CA VAL A 81 4.10 -10.35 -1.76
C VAL A 81 3.25 -10.60 -0.52
N ASP A 82 1.94 -10.73 -0.73
CA ASP A 82 0.98 -11.21 0.27
C ASP A 82 0.53 -12.63 -0.06
N PRO A 83 0.33 -13.50 0.94
CA PRO A 83 -0.30 -14.79 0.75
C PRO A 83 -1.79 -14.61 0.52
N ILE A 84 -2.31 -15.05 -0.64
CA ILE A 84 -3.72 -14.94 -0.97
C ILE A 84 -4.38 -16.29 -1.16
N VAL A 85 -5.67 -16.32 -0.88
CA VAL A 85 -6.51 -17.47 -1.13
C VAL A 85 -7.84 -17.05 -1.76
N LYS A 86 -8.30 -17.81 -2.75
CA LYS A 86 -9.56 -17.56 -3.45
C LYS A 86 -10.61 -18.56 -2.99
N CYS A 87 -11.86 -18.14 -2.86
CA CYS A 87 -12.98 -19.04 -2.63
C CYS A 87 -13.40 -19.74 -3.92
N LYS A 88 -13.56 -21.07 -3.87
CA LYS A 88 -13.99 -21.88 -5.03
C LYS A 88 -15.40 -21.57 -5.52
N ASN A 89 -16.28 -21.05 -4.66
CA ASN A 89 -17.68 -20.82 -4.97
C ASN A 89 -18.01 -19.35 -5.29
N CYS A 90 -17.73 -18.44 -4.36
CA CYS A 90 -18.08 -17.02 -4.52
C CYS A 90 -17.00 -16.17 -5.18
N ASN A 91 -15.86 -16.77 -5.55
CA ASN A 91 -14.71 -16.12 -6.18
C ASN A 91 -14.08 -14.95 -5.37
N SER A 92 -14.47 -14.76 -4.10
CA SER A 92 -13.89 -13.75 -3.24
C SER A 92 -12.44 -14.09 -2.90
N TYR A 93 -11.59 -13.07 -2.84
CA TYR A 93 -10.19 -13.17 -2.45
C TYR A 93 -10.00 -12.72 -1.02
N PHE A 94 -9.08 -13.36 -0.31
CA PHE A 94 -8.73 -13.04 1.07
C PHE A 94 -7.22 -13.14 1.27
N ARG A 95 -6.69 -12.35 2.19
CA ARG A 95 -5.35 -12.57 2.72
C ARG A 95 -5.38 -13.82 3.59
N ALA A 96 -4.57 -14.80 3.25
CA ALA A 96 -4.55 -16.10 3.92
C ALA A 96 -4.04 -15.98 5.36
N ASP A 97 -3.04 -15.14 5.61
CA ASP A 97 -2.52 -14.84 6.94
C ASP A 97 -3.59 -14.22 7.86
N HIS A 98 -4.33 -13.23 7.37
CA HIS A 98 -5.41 -12.60 8.14
C HIS A 98 -6.54 -13.59 8.45
N LEU A 99 -6.90 -14.48 7.52
CA LEU A 99 -7.89 -15.54 7.80
C LEU A 99 -7.46 -16.49 8.93
N ILE A 100 -6.20 -16.86 8.93
CA ILE A 100 -5.63 -17.72 9.98
C ILE A 100 -5.64 -16.97 11.32
N GLU A 101 -5.14 -15.73 11.35
CA GLU A 101 -5.12 -14.91 12.56
C GLU A 101 -6.52 -14.71 13.15
N GLU A 102 -7.52 -14.44 12.29
CA GLU A 102 -8.90 -14.25 12.73
C GLU A 102 -9.51 -15.51 13.29
N LYS A 103 -9.31 -16.67 12.63
CA LYS A 103 -9.95 -17.94 12.99
C LYS A 103 -9.24 -18.69 14.10
N LEU A 104 -7.90 -18.68 14.09
CA LEU A 104 -7.09 -19.48 15.02
C LEU A 104 -6.41 -18.65 16.11
N LYS A 105 -6.41 -17.31 15.98
CA LYS A 105 -5.73 -16.38 16.91
C LYS A 105 -4.21 -16.61 17.00
N ILE A 106 -3.60 -17.14 15.94
CA ILE A 106 -2.15 -17.35 15.82
C ILE A 106 -1.58 -16.46 14.74
N LYS A 107 -0.38 -15.93 14.97
CA LYS A 107 0.37 -15.18 13.95
C LYS A 107 1.13 -16.15 13.05
N VAL A 108 1.14 -15.86 11.76
CA VAL A 108 1.83 -16.67 10.74
C VAL A 108 2.86 -15.85 9.95
N GLU A 109 3.26 -14.72 10.50
CA GLU A 109 4.29 -13.86 9.92
C GLU A 109 5.61 -14.62 9.71
N GLY A 110 6.22 -14.49 8.53
CA GLY A 110 7.46 -15.17 8.19
C GLY A 110 7.33 -16.65 7.79
N LYS A 111 6.12 -17.21 7.74
CA LYS A 111 5.89 -18.57 7.23
C LYS A 111 5.85 -18.60 5.70
N SER A 112 6.28 -19.76 5.14
CA SER A 112 6.20 -19.95 3.69
C SER A 112 4.75 -20.13 3.21
N ILE A 113 4.52 -19.96 1.91
CA ILE A 113 3.20 -20.16 1.28
C ILE A 113 2.68 -21.57 1.52
N GLU A 114 3.57 -22.56 1.44
CA GLU A 114 3.24 -23.98 1.67
C GLU A 114 2.82 -24.25 3.12
N GLU A 115 3.48 -23.60 4.08
CA GLU A 115 3.11 -23.69 5.50
C GLU A 115 1.76 -23.05 5.77
N ILE A 116 1.49 -21.86 5.19
CA ILE A 116 0.21 -21.16 5.31
C ILE A 116 -0.91 -22.00 4.67
N ASP A 117 -0.67 -22.56 3.48
CA ASP A 117 -1.63 -23.41 2.79
C ASP A 117 -1.96 -24.66 3.60
N ARG A 118 -0.93 -25.30 4.21
CA ARG A 118 -1.10 -26.45 5.10
C ARG A 118 -1.97 -26.11 6.32
N ILE A 119 -1.71 -24.98 6.99
CA ILE A 119 -2.50 -24.54 8.15
C ILE A 119 -3.96 -24.35 7.78
N ILE A 120 -4.26 -23.74 6.64
CA ILE A 120 -5.64 -23.57 6.16
C ILE A 120 -6.33 -24.91 5.96
N LYS A 121 -5.65 -25.86 5.32
CA LYS A 121 -6.20 -27.19 5.03
C LYS A 121 -6.40 -28.05 6.28
N GLU A 122 -5.39 -28.13 7.16
CA GLU A 122 -5.45 -28.91 8.38
C GLU A 122 -6.55 -28.43 9.34
N ASN A 123 -6.72 -27.11 9.44
CA ASN A 123 -7.76 -26.51 10.28
C ASN A 123 -9.10 -26.33 9.57
N LYS A 124 -9.24 -26.83 8.33
CA LYS A 124 -10.47 -26.75 7.52
C LYS A 124 -11.07 -25.34 7.48
N ILE A 125 -10.21 -24.33 7.34
CA ILE A 125 -10.65 -22.94 7.25
C ILE A 125 -11.45 -22.74 5.96
N LYS A 126 -12.65 -22.21 6.10
CA LYS A 126 -13.58 -21.98 4.99
C LYS A 126 -13.79 -20.50 4.70
N CYS A 127 -14.35 -20.23 3.54
CA CYS A 127 -14.69 -18.89 3.10
C CYS A 127 -15.58 -18.16 4.12
N PRO A 128 -15.22 -16.95 4.59
CA PRO A 128 -16.04 -16.18 5.51
C PRO A 128 -17.40 -15.78 4.93
N ASN A 129 -17.49 -15.61 3.60
CA ASN A 129 -18.67 -15.10 2.93
C ASN A 129 -19.72 -16.19 2.65
N CYS A 130 -19.31 -17.40 2.26
CA CYS A 130 -20.24 -18.45 1.82
C CYS A 130 -19.97 -19.83 2.41
N ASN A 131 -19.01 -19.95 3.32
CA ASN A 131 -18.63 -21.18 4.01
C ASN A 131 -18.20 -22.34 3.09
N SER A 132 -17.83 -22.05 1.84
CA SER A 132 -17.30 -23.01 0.88
C SER A 132 -15.80 -23.20 1.04
N GLU A 133 -15.25 -24.19 0.34
CA GLU A 133 -13.81 -24.47 0.33
C GLU A 133 -13.02 -23.34 -0.34
N LEU A 134 -11.77 -23.20 0.09
CA LEU A 134 -10.79 -22.29 -0.48
C LEU A 134 -9.89 -23.03 -1.48
N GLU A 135 -9.36 -22.30 -2.45
CA GLU A 135 -8.29 -22.78 -3.33
C GLU A 135 -6.97 -22.89 -2.55
N ASN A 136 -5.89 -23.31 -3.24
CA ASN A 136 -4.55 -23.23 -2.67
C ASN A 136 -4.10 -21.78 -2.49
N VAL A 137 -3.30 -21.55 -1.46
CA VAL A 137 -2.66 -20.24 -1.22
C VAL A 137 -1.67 -19.96 -2.35
N LYS A 138 -1.64 -18.70 -2.80
CA LYS A 138 -0.73 -18.20 -3.85
C LYS A 138 -0.08 -16.91 -3.38
N GLU A 139 1.07 -16.61 -3.95
CA GLU A 139 1.69 -15.29 -3.81
C GLU A 139 0.96 -14.26 -4.67
N PHE A 140 0.80 -13.08 -4.10
CA PHE A 140 0.27 -11.93 -4.81
C PHE A 140 1.22 -10.74 -4.63
N ASN A 141 1.82 -10.30 -5.73
CA ASN A 141 2.72 -9.15 -5.70
C ASN A 141 1.93 -7.85 -5.56
N LEU A 142 2.32 -7.03 -4.59
CA LEU A 142 1.66 -5.76 -4.26
C LEU A 142 2.09 -4.60 -5.16
N MET A 143 3.00 -4.83 -6.12
CA MET A 143 3.47 -3.81 -7.04
C MET A 143 2.48 -3.56 -8.19
N PHE A 144 2.18 -2.29 -8.47
CA PHE A 144 1.51 -1.91 -9.70
C PHE A 144 2.51 -1.88 -10.86
N LYS A 145 2.44 -2.88 -11.73
CA LYS A 145 3.24 -2.96 -12.95
C LYS A 145 2.65 -2.07 -14.04
N LEU A 146 3.53 -1.37 -14.76
CA LEU A 146 3.20 -0.48 -15.87
C LEU A 146 4.05 -0.80 -17.09
N THR A 147 3.55 -0.42 -18.26
CA THR A 147 4.34 -0.34 -19.49
C THR A 147 4.53 1.14 -19.85
N VAL A 148 5.75 1.59 -19.95
CA VAL A 148 6.11 2.95 -20.35
C VAL A 148 6.60 2.94 -21.80
N GLY A 149 5.98 3.74 -22.64
CA GLY A 149 6.20 3.64 -24.09
C GLY A 149 5.66 2.30 -24.63
N ALA A 150 6.38 1.71 -25.58
CA ALA A 150 5.95 0.44 -26.21
C ALA A 150 6.29 -0.81 -25.37
N GLU A 151 7.43 -0.82 -24.67
CA GLU A 151 7.95 -2.07 -24.11
C GLU A 151 8.65 -1.93 -22.74
N ASN A 152 8.90 -0.71 -22.26
CA ASN A 152 9.66 -0.52 -21.02
C ASN A 152 8.82 -0.89 -19.80
N GLU A 153 9.27 -1.90 -19.06
CA GLU A 153 8.66 -2.30 -17.80
C GLU A 153 9.02 -1.33 -16.68
N ALA A 154 7.99 -0.80 -16.03
CA ALA A 154 8.12 0.11 -14.90
C ALA A 154 7.06 -0.21 -13.85
N TYR A 155 7.16 0.44 -12.69
CA TYR A 155 6.24 0.24 -11.58
C TYR A 155 5.91 1.57 -10.89
N LEU A 156 4.71 1.65 -10.34
CA LEU A 156 4.39 2.68 -9.35
C LEU A 156 5.15 2.35 -8.06
N ARG A 157 5.79 3.36 -7.45
CA ARG A 157 6.54 3.16 -6.21
C ARG A 157 5.63 2.73 -5.05
N PRO A 158 5.95 1.66 -4.31
CA PRO A 158 5.18 1.20 -3.15
C PRO A 158 5.50 1.99 -1.87
N GLU A 159 6.59 2.76 -1.90
CA GLU A 159 7.08 3.64 -0.84
C GLU A 159 7.95 4.76 -1.41
N THR A 160 8.33 5.72 -0.59
CA THR A 160 9.12 6.87 -1.04
C THR A 160 10.64 6.70 -0.86
N ALA A 161 11.10 5.60 -0.28
CA ALA A 161 12.51 5.42 0.10
C ALA A 161 13.46 5.28 -1.10
N GLN A 162 13.06 4.57 -2.17
CA GLN A 162 13.96 4.26 -3.28
C GLN A 162 14.53 5.50 -3.96
N ASN A 163 13.70 6.53 -4.18
CA ASN A 163 14.18 7.79 -4.77
C ASN A 163 15.30 8.42 -3.93
N ILE A 164 15.19 8.37 -2.59
CA ILE A 164 16.21 8.91 -1.69
C ILE A 164 17.53 8.19 -1.90
N PHE A 165 17.51 6.86 -1.99
CA PHE A 165 18.73 6.06 -2.18
C PHE A 165 19.37 6.26 -3.56
N ILE A 166 18.56 6.20 -4.62
CA ILE A 166 19.11 6.32 -6.00
C ILE A 166 19.63 7.72 -6.30
N ASP A 167 19.02 8.76 -5.71
CA ASP A 167 19.39 10.16 -5.93
C ASP A 167 20.44 10.67 -4.92
N PHE A 168 20.76 9.90 -3.89
CA PHE A 168 21.68 10.31 -2.81
C PHE A 168 22.98 10.90 -3.33
N LYS A 169 23.67 10.19 -4.24
CA LYS A 169 24.93 10.63 -4.81
C LYS A 169 24.80 11.96 -5.56
N ARG A 170 23.72 12.14 -6.31
CA ARG A 170 23.44 13.38 -7.05
C ARG A 170 23.22 14.55 -6.10
N ILE A 171 22.44 14.33 -5.02
CA ILE A 171 22.16 15.33 -3.99
C ILE A 171 23.44 15.72 -3.26
N TYR A 172 24.21 14.73 -2.84
CA TYR A 172 25.47 14.94 -2.12
C TYR A 172 26.42 15.85 -2.92
N PHE A 173 26.70 15.53 -4.17
CA PHE A 173 27.62 16.30 -5.02
C PHE A 173 26.99 17.58 -5.56
N GLY A 174 25.72 17.54 -5.95
CA GLY A 174 25.03 18.68 -6.58
C GLY A 174 24.79 19.85 -5.64
N TYR A 175 24.52 19.56 -4.37
CA TYR A 175 24.29 20.58 -3.34
C TYR A 175 25.55 20.87 -2.50
N GLY A 176 26.64 20.13 -2.70
CA GLY A 176 27.83 20.25 -1.85
C GLY A 176 27.53 19.92 -0.38
N ALA A 177 26.61 19.00 -0.14
CA ALA A 177 26.18 18.65 1.20
C ALA A 177 27.32 18.05 2.03
N LYS A 178 27.39 18.42 3.31
CA LYS A 178 28.40 17.87 4.25
C LYS A 178 27.76 16.77 5.08
N LEU A 179 28.45 15.66 5.24
CA LEU A 179 28.01 14.55 6.10
C LEU A 179 28.18 14.90 7.59
N PRO A 180 27.24 14.52 8.47
CA PRO A 180 25.96 13.90 8.13
C PRO A 180 24.94 14.90 7.59
N PHE A 181 24.07 14.47 6.66
CA PHE A 181 22.89 15.22 6.23
C PHE A 181 21.71 14.26 6.07
N ALA A 182 20.50 14.79 6.06
CA ALA A 182 19.29 14.01 5.93
C ALA A 182 18.46 14.46 4.73
N ILE A 183 17.75 13.52 4.13
CA ILE A 183 16.86 13.75 2.98
C ILE A 183 15.46 13.32 3.35
N MET A 184 14.48 14.09 2.93
CA MET A 184 13.07 13.76 3.07
C MET A 184 12.32 13.93 1.76
N GLN A 185 11.23 13.20 1.62
CA GLN A 185 10.20 13.51 0.64
C GLN A 185 8.81 13.16 1.16
N VAL A 186 7.83 13.89 0.70
CA VAL A 186 6.40 13.61 0.91
C VAL A 186 5.79 13.35 -0.44
N GLY A 187 5.12 12.22 -0.61
CA GLY A 187 4.54 11.86 -1.90
C GLY A 187 3.63 10.64 -1.81
N TYR A 188 2.97 10.34 -2.91
CA TYR A 188 2.12 9.17 -3.03
C TYR A 188 2.94 7.88 -3.15
N SER A 189 2.42 6.82 -2.54
CA SER A 189 2.87 5.45 -2.66
C SER A 189 1.69 4.56 -3.02
N PHE A 190 1.94 3.48 -3.74
CA PHE A 190 0.88 2.69 -4.35
C PHE A 190 1.10 1.21 -4.07
N ARG A 191 0.09 0.57 -3.50
CA ARG A 191 0.09 -0.87 -3.25
C ARG A 191 -1.19 -1.49 -3.80
N ASN A 192 -1.05 -2.56 -4.56
CA ASN A 192 -2.16 -3.32 -5.10
C ASN A 192 -2.74 -4.22 -4.01
N GLU A 193 -3.53 -3.63 -3.12
CA GLU A 193 -4.12 -4.34 -1.98
C GLU A 193 -5.32 -5.18 -2.41
N ILE A 194 -5.35 -6.45 -2.01
CA ILE A 194 -6.48 -7.37 -2.31
C ILE A 194 -7.70 -7.05 -1.46
N SER A 195 -7.47 -6.66 -0.23
CA SER A 195 -8.52 -6.32 0.74
C SER A 195 -8.22 -4.95 1.34
N PRO A 196 -8.41 -3.85 0.57
CA PRO A 196 -8.22 -2.52 1.11
C PRO A 196 -9.20 -2.30 2.26
N ARG A 197 -8.74 -1.63 3.31
CA ARG A 197 -9.60 -1.31 4.46
C ARG A 197 -10.73 -0.38 4.04
N GLN A 198 -11.76 -0.30 4.85
CA GLN A 198 -13.04 0.37 4.51
C GLN A 198 -12.97 1.89 4.42
N PHE A 199 -11.82 2.51 4.71
CA PHE A 199 -11.63 3.96 4.68
C PHE A 199 -10.18 4.31 4.35
N LEU A 200 -9.81 5.59 4.50
CA LEU A 200 -8.45 6.05 4.24
C LEU A 200 -7.39 5.21 4.96
N ILE A 201 -6.34 4.89 4.25
CA ILE A 201 -5.16 4.19 4.73
C ILE A 201 -4.09 5.22 5.07
#